data_5a04a2f0513d123108b991c86378508a
#
_entry.id   5a04a2f0513d123108b991c86378508a
#
_cell.length_a   1.000
_cell.length_b   1.000
_cell.length_c   1.000
_cell.angle_alpha   90.00
_cell.angle_beta   90.00
_cell.angle_gamma   90.00
#
_symmetry.space_group_name_H-M   'P 1'
#
loop_
_entity.id
_entity.type
_entity.pdbx_description
1 polymer ?
#
loop_
_entity_poly.entity_id
_entity_poly.type
_entity_poly.pdbx_seq_one_letter_code
_entity_poly.pdbx_strand_id
1 'polypeptide(L)'
;MAPRLVRNVLANWLALGAATVVGFVLTPYMLRHLGDTGFGLWVLVTTLTGYYGLLDFGLRNSISRFVAHYAANDDAASLGRVISTGLVTNAALGSLVLLMAGLVAWNLELVVAVPGDWTPTARGLVLVFGLGSALGFPLNLFGHVLEGFQRFTWIGSVQAAVTLVRAGLTVWVLSQGYGLVAVGVVTIATTVIGSLIYAAVVRRLYPGLRLRWASVDRAMFRQLAGFGLIAFAIGIAAMLRFQADALVIGAFLSVQAVAYYSIASKLVFYVTDVVQAMAWVFTPLFSHLDAKRDLRQLGHALIKANRYSSLIAFPLTAFVAVAGPSLIAVWVGPRYVSSYPVLLVLLLPSALYLAQAGSPKLLYGMARHSVLAWIFLVEGLANLALSLVLVRWYGMLGVALGTAIPMAVTSLFVLPIYVCRLLNLRLGAYLWDVHGYPLLLSLPLGLFLWRVDGWLQPSDYRAMVAELALGALFYGAELLVLAWSRERVKDSLSGFLARLSERSVSR
;
A
#
# COMPACT_ATOMS: atom_id res chain seq x y z
N MET A 1 28.51 7.71 -2.67
CA MET A 1 27.07 7.73 -2.28
C MET A 1 26.19 6.84 -3.16
N ALA A 2 26.32 6.86 -4.48
CA ALA A 2 25.50 6.08 -5.42
C ALA A 2 25.34 4.56 -5.13
N PRO A 3 26.42 3.78 -4.85
CA PRO A 3 26.27 2.33 -4.67
C PRO A 3 25.49 1.93 -3.38
N ARG A 4 25.52 2.77 -2.34
CA ARG A 4 24.72 2.53 -1.13
C ARG A 4 23.23 2.79 -1.35
N LEU A 5 22.89 3.83 -2.11
CA LEU A 5 21.51 4.17 -2.45
C LEU A 5 20.87 3.06 -3.29
N VAL A 6 21.56 2.62 -4.34
CA VAL A 6 21.08 1.52 -5.21
C VAL A 6 20.85 0.24 -4.40
N ARG A 7 21.78 -0.13 -3.53
CA ARG A 7 21.64 -1.32 -2.67
C ARG A 7 20.45 -1.22 -1.71
N ASN A 8 20.21 -0.05 -1.13
CA ASN A 8 19.06 0.18 -0.23
C ASN A 8 17.74 0.08 -0.99
N VAL A 9 17.66 0.66 -2.19
CA VAL A 9 16.47 0.57 -3.06
C VAL A 9 16.22 -0.87 -3.46
N LEU A 10 17.24 -1.60 -3.92
CA LEU A 10 17.09 -3.01 -4.28
C LEU A 10 16.64 -3.88 -3.10
N ALA A 11 17.18 -3.66 -1.89
CA ALA A 11 16.78 -4.41 -0.70
C ALA A 11 15.29 -4.18 -0.37
N ASN A 12 14.80 -2.95 -0.47
CA ASN A 12 13.38 -2.65 -0.26
C ASN A 12 12.48 -3.28 -1.34
N TRP A 13 12.90 -3.24 -2.60
CA TRP A 13 12.14 -3.85 -3.70
C TRP A 13 12.09 -5.37 -3.59
N LEU A 14 13.19 -6.01 -3.18
CA LEU A 14 13.23 -7.45 -2.91
C LEU A 14 12.32 -7.82 -1.74
N ALA A 15 12.30 -7.03 -0.67
CA ALA A 15 11.41 -7.25 0.47
C ALA A 15 9.93 -7.11 0.07
N LEU A 16 9.58 -6.09 -0.70
CA LEU A 16 8.22 -5.89 -1.23
C LEU A 16 7.83 -7.03 -2.16
N GLY A 17 8.67 -7.38 -3.13
CA GLY A 17 8.42 -8.48 -4.05
C GLY A 17 8.24 -9.82 -3.32
N ALA A 18 9.08 -10.12 -2.34
CA ALA A 18 8.93 -11.31 -1.50
C ALA A 18 7.60 -11.31 -0.74
N ALA A 19 7.21 -10.18 -0.15
CA ALA A 19 5.94 -10.07 0.58
C ALA A 19 4.73 -10.27 -0.35
N THR A 20 4.76 -9.69 -1.55
CA THR A 20 3.68 -9.84 -2.56
C THR A 20 3.57 -11.28 -3.04
N VAL A 21 4.68 -11.91 -3.42
CA VAL A 21 4.71 -13.32 -3.87
C VAL A 21 4.25 -14.26 -2.76
N VAL A 22 4.79 -14.08 -1.54
CA VAL A 22 4.38 -14.88 -0.37
C VAL A 22 2.89 -14.69 -0.08
N GLY A 23 2.39 -13.46 -0.10
CA GLY A 23 0.97 -13.16 0.10
C GLY A 23 0.08 -13.83 -0.96
N PHE A 24 0.50 -13.79 -2.22
CA PHE A 24 -0.22 -14.41 -3.33
C PHE A 24 -0.29 -15.95 -3.19
N VAL A 25 0.83 -16.60 -2.86
CA VAL A 25 0.90 -18.06 -2.70
C VAL A 25 0.24 -18.53 -1.41
N LEU A 26 0.41 -17.79 -0.31
CA LEU A 26 -0.08 -18.20 0.99
C LEU A 26 -1.61 -18.04 1.14
N THR A 27 -2.21 -17.09 0.43
CA THR A 27 -3.67 -16.84 0.50
C THR A 27 -4.51 -18.08 0.15
N PRO A 28 -4.35 -18.74 -1.03
CA PRO A 28 -5.10 -19.96 -1.34
C PRO A 28 -4.79 -21.11 -0.38
N TYR A 29 -3.54 -21.21 0.09
CA TYR A 29 -3.15 -22.22 1.05
C TYR A 29 -3.89 -22.04 2.38
N MET A 30 -3.94 -20.84 2.91
CA MET A 30 -4.69 -20.52 4.14
C MET A 30 -6.20 -20.75 3.97
N LEU A 31 -6.76 -20.31 2.83
CA LEU A 31 -8.20 -20.54 2.54
C LEU A 31 -8.57 -22.04 2.52
N ARG A 32 -7.72 -22.86 1.94
CA ARG A 32 -7.95 -24.33 1.88
C ARG A 32 -7.92 -24.99 3.26
N HIS A 33 -7.05 -24.56 4.16
CA HIS A 33 -6.87 -25.17 5.49
C HIS A 33 -7.77 -24.57 6.57
N LEU A 34 -8.05 -23.26 6.51
CA LEU A 34 -8.82 -22.55 7.52
C LEU A 34 -10.31 -22.41 7.16
N GLY A 35 -10.66 -22.60 5.88
CA GLY A 35 -11.99 -22.33 5.37
C GLY A 35 -12.31 -20.82 5.37
N ASP A 36 -13.53 -20.47 4.94
CA ASP A 36 -13.97 -19.08 4.78
C ASP A 36 -14.05 -18.35 6.11
N THR A 37 -14.59 -18.99 7.14
CA THR A 37 -14.72 -18.41 8.48
C THR A 37 -13.36 -18.16 9.11
N GLY A 38 -12.45 -19.14 9.08
CA GLY A 38 -11.12 -18.98 9.65
C GLY A 38 -10.30 -17.93 8.94
N PHE A 39 -10.35 -17.88 7.60
CA PHE A 39 -9.65 -16.87 6.81
C PHE A 39 -10.26 -15.47 6.99
N GLY A 40 -11.59 -15.37 7.06
CA GLY A 40 -12.27 -14.11 7.35
C GLY A 40 -11.92 -13.57 8.74
N LEU A 41 -11.88 -14.42 9.77
CA LEU A 41 -11.40 -14.06 11.11
C LEU A 41 -9.94 -13.59 11.08
N TRP A 42 -9.08 -14.27 10.33
CA TRP A 42 -7.69 -13.85 10.13
C TRP A 42 -7.61 -12.42 9.58
N VAL A 43 -8.37 -12.14 8.51
CA VAL A 43 -8.41 -10.81 7.90
C VAL A 43 -8.94 -9.77 8.87
N LEU A 44 -10.04 -10.05 9.57
CA LEU A 44 -10.62 -9.14 10.56
C LEU A 44 -9.66 -8.80 11.69
N VAL A 45 -9.06 -9.82 12.32
CA VAL A 45 -8.17 -9.59 13.47
C VAL A 45 -6.88 -8.90 13.04
N THR A 46 -6.32 -9.26 11.88
CA THR A 46 -5.15 -8.55 11.34
C THR A 46 -5.47 -7.10 10.97
N THR A 47 -6.65 -6.83 10.43
CA THR A 47 -7.13 -5.47 10.19
C THR A 47 -7.29 -4.68 11.49
N LEU A 48 -7.96 -5.27 12.48
CA LEU A 48 -8.13 -4.66 13.81
C LEU A 48 -6.77 -4.35 14.47
N THR A 49 -5.83 -5.28 14.35
CA THR A 49 -4.45 -5.09 14.84
C THR A 49 -3.75 -3.93 14.12
N GLY A 50 -4.01 -3.75 12.83
CA GLY A 50 -3.52 -2.60 12.06
C GLY A 50 -3.93 -1.27 12.69
N TYR A 51 -5.14 -1.17 13.23
CA TYR A 51 -5.62 0.04 13.93
C TYR A 51 -4.83 0.34 15.21
N TYR A 52 -4.25 -0.65 15.87
CA TYR A 52 -3.35 -0.40 17.00
C TYR A 52 -2.13 0.42 16.59
N GLY A 53 -1.69 0.32 15.33
CA GLY A 53 -0.62 1.16 14.79
C GLY A 53 -0.92 2.66 14.80
N LEU A 54 -2.21 3.08 14.87
CA LEU A 54 -2.58 4.48 15.04
C LEU A 54 -2.15 5.03 16.41
N LEU A 55 -2.11 4.18 17.44
CA LEU A 55 -1.68 4.57 18.78
C LEU A 55 -0.19 4.93 18.85
N ASP A 56 0.58 4.67 17.79
CA ASP A 56 1.95 5.19 17.65
C ASP A 56 2.01 6.74 17.56
N PHE A 57 0.87 7.41 17.28
CA PHE A 57 0.78 8.86 17.15
C PHE A 57 1.90 9.50 16.31
N GLY A 58 2.43 8.77 15.32
CA GLY A 58 3.51 9.21 14.45
C GLY A 58 4.90 9.26 15.12
N LEU A 59 5.07 8.64 16.28
CA LEU A 59 6.35 8.52 16.98
C LEU A 59 7.44 7.88 16.12
N ARG A 60 7.07 6.93 15.26
CA ARG A 60 7.97 6.32 14.28
C ARG A 60 8.76 7.37 13.49
N ASN A 61 8.03 8.28 12.85
CA ASN A 61 8.64 9.31 12.00
C ASN A 61 9.46 10.32 12.83
N SER A 62 8.98 10.64 14.03
CA SER A 62 9.68 11.52 14.95
C SER A 62 11.01 10.89 15.42
N ILE A 63 10.99 9.64 15.84
CA ILE A 63 12.19 8.92 16.31
C ILE A 63 13.23 8.84 15.20
N SER A 64 12.85 8.38 13.98
CA SER A 64 13.77 8.29 12.85
C SER A 64 14.41 9.64 12.51
N ARG A 65 13.63 10.73 12.55
CA ARG A 65 14.12 12.09 12.28
C ARG A 65 15.10 12.57 13.34
N PHE A 66 14.73 12.45 14.63
CA PHE A 66 15.59 12.94 15.73
C PHE A 66 16.85 12.09 15.88
N VAL A 67 16.78 10.78 15.65
CA VAL A 67 17.96 9.90 15.57
C VAL A 67 18.90 10.38 14.45
N ALA A 68 18.39 10.64 13.25
CA ALA A 68 19.20 11.15 12.16
C ALA A 68 19.84 12.51 12.49
N HIS A 69 19.08 13.41 13.13
CA HIS A 69 19.54 14.74 13.51
C HIS A 69 20.69 14.68 14.54
N TYR A 70 20.50 13.95 15.65
CA TYR A 70 21.50 13.89 16.70
C TYR A 70 22.70 13.02 16.33
N ALA A 71 22.50 11.98 15.50
CA ALA A 71 23.61 11.21 14.95
C ALA A 71 24.51 12.02 14.01
N ALA A 72 23.94 12.94 13.23
CA ALA A 72 24.70 13.83 12.34
C ALA A 72 25.54 14.88 13.09
N ASN A 73 25.16 15.19 14.34
CA ASN A 73 25.84 16.15 15.22
C ASN A 73 26.72 15.50 16.29
N ASP A 74 26.91 14.16 16.22
CA ASP A 74 27.64 13.35 17.22
C ASP A 74 27.15 13.56 18.67
N ASP A 75 25.88 13.98 18.86
CA ASP A 75 25.26 14.19 20.17
C ASP A 75 24.73 12.88 20.75
N ALA A 76 25.63 12.06 21.30
CA ALA A 76 25.28 10.78 21.90
C ALA A 76 24.35 10.92 23.14
N ALA A 77 24.39 12.05 23.85
CA ALA A 77 23.55 12.28 25.03
C ALA A 77 22.08 12.50 24.61
N SER A 78 21.82 13.36 23.63
CA SER A 78 20.47 13.59 23.08
C SER A 78 19.94 12.35 22.33
N LEU A 79 20.80 11.62 21.63
CA LEU A 79 20.45 10.35 20.99
C LEU A 79 19.98 9.32 22.04
N GLY A 80 20.69 9.19 23.16
CA GLY A 80 20.30 8.34 24.29
C GLY A 80 18.95 8.77 24.88
N ARG A 81 18.69 10.08 25.01
CA ARG A 81 17.39 10.62 25.48
C ARG A 81 16.25 10.29 24.54
N VAL A 82 16.43 10.47 23.22
CA VAL A 82 15.39 10.13 22.22
C VAL A 82 15.01 8.66 22.33
N ILE A 83 16.00 7.77 22.35
CA ILE A 83 15.73 6.33 22.34
C ILE A 83 15.15 5.86 23.67
N SER A 84 15.65 6.36 24.81
CA SER A 84 15.13 6.01 26.14
C SER A 84 13.70 6.52 26.34
N THR A 85 13.40 7.78 25.95
CA THR A 85 12.06 8.36 26.02
C THR A 85 11.11 7.63 25.05
N GLY A 86 11.57 7.35 23.83
CA GLY A 86 10.81 6.58 22.85
C GLY A 86 10.47 5.17 23.32
N LEU A 87 11.42 4.48 23.98
CA LEU A 87 11.22 3.13 24.50
C LEU A 87 10.13 3.10 25.60
N VAL A 88 10.21 4.03 26.55
CA VAL A 88 9.22 4.12 27.64
C VAL A 88 7.85 4.51 27.10
N THR A 89 7.79 5.48 26.19
CA THR A 89 6.52 5.88 25.56
C THR A 89 5.90 4.71 24.78
N ASN A 90 6.69 4.01 23.97
CA ASN A 90 6.18 2.86 23.22
C ASN A 90 5.77 1.69 24.15
N ALA A 91 6.47 1.48 25.28
CA ALA A 91 6.07 0.47 26.27
C ALA A 91 4.72 0.83 26.92
N ALA A 92 4.51 2.10 27.26
CA ALA A 92 3.22 2.58 27.79
C ALA A 92 2.09 2.42 26.76
N LEU A 93 2.33 2.77 25.49
CA LEU A 93 1.38 2.57 24.41
C LEU A 93 1.11 1.07 24.15
N GLY A 94 2.12 0.23 24.20
CA GLY A 94 1.97 -1.22 24.10
C GLY A 94 1.10 -1.78 25.22
N SER A 95 1.27 -1.30 26.46
CA SER A 95 0.40 -1.67 27.59
C SER A 95 -1.04 -1.23 27.35
N LEU A 96 -1.26 -0.03 26.81
CA LEU A 96 -2.60 0.45 26.43
C LEU A 96 -3.22 -0.45 25.34
N VAL A 97 -2.45 -0.83 24.32
CA VAL A 97 -2.91 -1.78 23.28
C VAL A 97 -3.34 -3.10 23.89
N LEU A 98 -2.56 -3.64 24.83
CA LEU A 98 -2.91 -4.90 25.50
C LEU A 98 -4.25 -4.79 26.27
N LEU A 99 -4.45 -3.69 26.99
CA LEU A 99 -5.71 -3.42 27.69
C LEU A 99 -6.87 -3.31 26.69
N MET A 100 -6.70 -2.57 25.60
CA MET A 100 -7.72 -2.47 24.55
C MET A 100 -8.01 -3.81 23.89
N ALA A 101 -6.99 -4.61 23.60
CA ALA A 101 -7.16 -5.96 23.06
C ALA A 101 -7.93 -6.87 24.03
N GLY A 102 -7.67 -6.76 25.34
CA GLY A 102 -8.42 -7.45 26.40
C GLY A 102 -9.90 -7.03 26.41
N LEU A 103 -10.18 -5.72 26.34
CA LEU A 103 -11.56 -5.20 26.28
C LEU A 103 -12.30 -5.65 25.01
N VAL A 104 -11.62 -5.61 23.85
CA VAL A 104 -12.19 -6.11 22.59
C VAL A 104 -12.44 -7.61 22.66
N ALA A 105 -11.51 -8.40 23.17
CA ALA A 105 -11.69 -9.85 23.32
C ALA A 105 -12.85 -10.19 24.26
N TRP A 106 -13.04 -9.41 25.34
CA TRP A 106 -14.16 -9.56 26.26
C TRP A 106 -15.52 -9.25 25.60
N ASN A 107 -15.58 -8.17 24.82
CA ASN A 107 -16.80 -7.69 24.17
C ASN A 107 -16.84 -8.03 22.67
N LEU A 108 -16.18 -9.10 22.22
CA LEU A 108 -15.98 -9.40 20.81
C LEU A 108 -17.29 -9.49 20.02
N GLU A 109 -18.32 -10.06 20.64
CA GLU A 109 -19.64 -10.27 20.04
C GLU A 109 -20.41 -8.97 19.76
N LEU A 110 -20.05 -7.87 20.46
CA LEU A 110 -20.60 -6.53 20.19
C LEU A 110 -19.94 -5.85 19.00
N VAL A 111 -18.72 -6.28 18.65
CA VAL A 111 -17.89 -5.63 17.60
C VAL A 111 -18.02 -6.35 16.27
N VAL A 112 -18.11 -7.69 16.29
CA VAL A 112 -18.08 -8.53 15.10
C VAL A 112 -19.06 -9.68 15.22
N ALA A 113 -19.79 -9.96 14.14
CA ALA A 113 -20.69 -11.10 14.05
C ALA A 113 -19.89 -12.40 13.84
N VAL A 114 -19.35 -12.96 14.94
CA VAL A 114 -18.59 -14.22 14.94
C VAL A 114 -19.54 -15.39 15.19
N PRO A 115 -19.50 -16.49 14.40
CA PRO A 115 -20.22 -17.71 14.72
C PRO A 115 -19.80 -18.26 16.10
N GLY A 116 -20.76 -18.72 16.92
CA GLY A 116 -20.52 -19.13 18.31
C GLY A 116 -19.35 -20.10 18.51
N ASP A 117 -19.23 -21.11 17.63
CA ASP A 117 -18.15 -22.11 17.66
C ASP A 117 -16.74 -21.48 17.44
N TRP A 118 -16.66 -20.30 16.83
CA TRP A 118 -15.43 -19.59 16.54
C TRP A 118 -15.08 -18.49 17.56
N THR A 119 -16.00 -18.17 18.49
CA THR A 119 -15.77 -17.12 19.49
C THR A 119 -14.52 -17.37 20.35
N PRO A 120 -14.25 -18.60 20.86
CA PRO A 120 -13.01 -18.86 21.61
C PRO A 120 -11.74 -18.65 20.76
N THR A 121 -11.76 -19.12 19.52
CA THR A 121 -10.64 -18.95 18.56
C THR A 121 -10.42 -17.47 18.26
N ALA A 122 -11.46 -16.70 18.03
CA ALA A 122 -11.38 -15.27 17.73
C ALA A 122 -10.87 -14.48 18.94
N ARG A 123 -11.36 -14.76 20.16
CA ARG A 123 -10.84 -14.16 21.40
C ARG A 123 -9.37 -14.49 21.60
N GLY A 124 -8.97 -15.75 21.44
CA GLY A 124 -7.58 -16.18 21.54
C GLY A 124 -6.68 -15.45 20.52
N LEU A 125 -7.15 -15.30 19.28
CA LEU A 125 -6.41 -14.60 18.23
C LEU A 125 -6.25 -13.10 18.55
N VAL A 126 -7.31 -12.41 19.00
CA VAL A 126 -7.26 -11.00 19.43
C VAL A 126 -6.25 -10.80 20.56
N LEU A 127 -6.23 -11.70 21.55
CA LEU A 127 -5.28 -11.64 22.67
C LEU A 127 -3.84 -11.89 22.22
N VAL A 128 -3.61 -12.88 21.36
CA VAL A 128 -2.29 -13.17 20.76
C VAL A 128 -1.76 -11.95 20.01
N PHE A 129 -2.57 -11.33 19.17
CA PHE A 129 -2.19 -10.12 18.43
C PHE A 129 -2.05 -8.90 19.34
N GLY A 130 -2.90 -8.78 20.37
CA GLY A 130 -2.78 -7.74 21.39
C GLY A 130 -1.45 -7.83 22.15
N LEU A 131 -1.10 -9.03 22.64
CA LEU A 131 0.18 -9.28 23.29
C LEU A 131 1.37 -9.03 22.35
N GLY A 132 1.24 -9.50 21.09
CA GLY A 132 2.26 -9.28 20.08
C GLY A 132 2.48 -7.81 19.76
N SER A 133 1.42 -7.03 19.68
CA SER A 133 1.51 -5.58 19.49
C SER A 133 2.10 -4.90 20.72
N ALA A 134 1.70 -5.30 21.92
CA ALA A 134 2.24 -4.76 23.16
C ALA A 134 3.77 -4.94 23.27
N LEU A 135 4.28 -6.10 22.88
CA LEU A 135 5.72 -6.38 22.79
C LEU A 135 6.36 -5.69 21.59
N GLY A 136 5.63 -5.61 20.47
CA GLY A 136 6.08 -5.02 19.23
C GLY A 136 6.32 -3.51 19.33
N PHE A 137 5.48 -2.76 20.04
CA PHE A 137 5.64 -1.31 20.19
C PHE A 137 7.04 -0.90 20.67
N PRO A 138 7.54 -1.36 21.84
CA PRO A 138 8.87 -1.00 22.29
C PRO A 138 9.99 -1.62 21.44
N LEU A 139 9.81 -2.82 20.90
CA LEU A 139 10.85 -3.49 20.12
C LEU A 139 11.00 -2.92 18.70
N ASN A 140 9.92 -2.49 18.06
CA ASN A 140 9.95 -1.88 16.73
C ASN A 140 10.69 -0.54 16.71
N LEU A 141 10.84 0.12 17.87
CA LEU A 141 11.65 1.32 18.02
C LEU A 141 13.05 1.14 17.41
N PHE A 142 13.67 -0.02 17.57
CA PHE A 142 15.01 -0.27 17.05
C PHE A 142 15.06 -0.30 15.51
N GLY A 143 13.95 -0.69 14.86
CA GLY A 143 13.77 -0.53 13.41
C GLY A 143 13.82 0.95 13.00
N HIS A 144 13.12 1.82 13.74
CA HIS A 144 13.10 3.27 13.48
C HIS A 144 14.44 3.93 13.80
N VAL A 145 15.17 3.43 14.77
CA VAL A 145 16.57 3.82 15.03
C VAL A 145 17.46 3.48 13.83
N LEU A 146 17.33 2.28 13.26
CA LEU A 146 18.05 1.89 12.03
C LEU A 146 17.65 2.73 10.83
N GLU A 147 16.38 3.12 10.70
CA GLU A 147 15.90 4.08 9.67
C GLU A 147 16.62 5.43 9.85
N GLY A 148 16.69 5.97 11.07
CA GLY A 148 17.41 7.21 11.37
C GLY A 148 18.89 7.16 11.02
N PHE A 149 19.54 6.03 11.26
CA PHE A 149 20.92 5.77 10.84
C PHE A 149 21.07 5.41 9.35
N GLN A 150 19.98 5.46 8.56
CA GLN A 150 19.95 5.10 7.13
C GLN A 150 20.45 3.67 6.82
N ARG A 151 20.23 2.74 7.74
CA ARG A 151 20.64 1.33 7.62
C ARG A 151 19.55 0.48 6.95
N PHE A 152 18.95 0.96 5.87
CA PHE A 152 17.82 0.33 5.17
C PHE A 152 18.12 -1.08 4.65
N THR A 153 19.38 -1.39 4.34
CA THR A 153 19.77 -2.76 3.93
C THR A 153 19.46 -3.78 5.02
N TRP A 154 19.76 -3.46 6.30
CA TRP A 154 19.46 -4.34 7.43
C TRP A 154 17.95 -4.52 7.60
N ILE A 155 17.19 -3.42 7.50
CA ILE A 155 15.73 -3.44 7.62
C ILE A 155 15.12 -4.34 6.55
N GLY A 156 15.46 -4.12 5.28
CA GLY A 156 14.95 -4.91 4.15
C GLY A 156 15.33 -6.39 4.22
N SER A 157 16.60 -6.69 4.58
CA SER A 157 17.06 -8.09 4.67
C SER A 157 16.36 -8.85 5.80
N VAL A 158 16.23 -8.25 6.99
CA VAL A 158 15.53 -8.88 8.13
C VAL A 158 14.04 -9.04 7.80
N GLN A 159 13.40 -8.01 7.19
CA GLN A 159 12.00 -8.08 6.80
C GLN A 159 11.74 -9.20 5.78
N ALA A 160 12.60 -9.34 4.77
CA ALA A 160 12.50 -10.41 3.79
C ALA A 160 12.66 -11.80 4.45
N ALA A 161 13.68 -11.95 5.30
CA ALA A 161 13.92 -13.20 6.03
C ALA A 161 12.74 -13.58 6.94
N VAL A 162 12.23 -12.62 7.72
CA VAL A 162 11.04 -12.81 8.59
C VAL A 162 9.83 -13.22 7.77
N THR A 163 9.62 -12.59 6.60
CA THR A 163 8.48 -12.92 5.72
C THR A 163 8.57 -14.36 5.20
N LEU A 164 9.74 -14.79 4.75
CA LEU A 164 9.95 -16.16 4.24
C LEU A 164 9.85 -17.20 5.36
N VAL A 165 10.47 -16.96 6.52
CA VAL A 165 10.38 -17.85 7.69
C VAL A 165 8.93 -17.96 8.17
N ARG A 166 8.21 -16.84 8.27
CA ARG A 166 6.80 -16.82 8.61
C ARG A 166 5.96 -17.65 7.65
N ALA A 167 6.19 -17.49 6.34
CA ALA A 167 5.48 -18.26 5.33
C ALA A 167 5.72 -19.76 5.48
N GLY A 168 6.99 -20.17 5.62
CA GLY A 168 7.36 -21.58 5.84
C GLY A 168 6.74 -22.15 7.11
N LEU A 169 6.82 -21.42 8.23
CA LEU A 169 6.22 -21.85 9.50
C LEU A 169 4.69 -21.89 9.43
N THR A 170 4.05 -20.95 8.73
CA THR A 170 2.59 -20.96 8.53
C THR A 170 2.17 -22.20 7.73
N VAL A 171 2.87 -22.51 6.65
CA VAL A 171 2.62 -23.74 5.87
C VAL A 171 2.82 -24.98 6.75
N TRP A 172 3.92 -25.05 7.51
CA TRP A 172 4.20 -26.18 8.39
C TRP A 172 3.11 -26.36 9.46
N VAL A 173 2.74 -25.28 10.17
CA VAL A 173 1.71 -25.32 11.24
C VAL A 173 0.36 -25.79 10.68
N LEU A 174 -0.06 -25.26 9.54
CA LEU A 174 -1.33 -25.65 8.92
C LEU A 174 -1.27 -27.08 8.36
N SER A 175 -0.13 -27.55 7.84
CA SER A 175 0.02 -28.94 7.37
C SER A 175 -0.04 -29.96 8.51
N GLN A 176 0.30 -29.58 9.74
CA GLN A 176 0.17 -30.40 10.94
C GLN A 176 -1.25 -30.36 11.54
N GLY A 177 -2.20 -29.64 10.92
CA GLY A 177 -3.58 -29.54 11.40
C GLY A 177 -3.78 -28.54 12.55
N TYR A 178 -2.78 -27.71 12.87
CA TYR A 178 -2.95 -26.64 13.85
C TYR A 178 -3.88 -25.56 13.31
N GLY A 179 -4.68 -24.97 14.20
CA GLY A 179 -5.69 -23.99 13.84
C GLY A 179 -5.16 -22.55 13.71
N LEU A 180 -6.10 -21.65 13.53
CA LEU A 180 -5.87 -20.21 13.28
C LEU A 180 -5.04 -19.51 14.36
N VAL A 181 -5.21 -19.86 15.65
CA VAL A 181 -4.44 -19.27 16.76
C VAL A 181 -2.95 -19.57 16.63
N ALA A 182 -2.58 -20.79 16.18
CA ALA A 182 -1.19 -21.16 15.96
C ALA A 182 -0.55 -20.32 14.83
N VAL A 183 -1.29 -20.02 13.76
CA VAL A 183 -0.85 -19.08 12.72
C VAL A 183 -0.63 -17.67 13.29
N GLY A 184 -1.50 -17.24 14.20
CA GLY A 184 -1.34 -15.98 14.94
C GLY A 184 -0.04 -15.98 15.77
N VAL A 185 0.20 -17.03 16.54
CA VAL A 185 1.45 -17.19 17.35
C VAL A 185 2.69 -17.14 16.46
N VAL A 186 2.71 -17.89 15.34
CA VAL A 186 3.82 -17.84 14.37
C VAL A 186 4.06 -16.42 13.86
N THR A 187 2.98 -15.70 13.52
CA THR A 187 3.07 -14.33 13.01
C THR A 187 3.69 -13.40 14.04
N ILE A 188 3.25 -13.48 15.29
CA ILE A 188 3.76 -12.64 16.37
C ILE A 188 5.19 -13.03 16.75
N ALA A 189 5.47 -14.31 16.91
CA ALA A 189 6.81 -14.79 17.26
C ALA A 189 7.85 -14.35 16.22
N THR A 190 7.56 -14.50 14.92
CA THR A 190 8.46 -14.08 13.86
C THR A 190 8.64 -12.55 13.81
N THR A 191 7.59 -11.77 14.11
CA THR A 191 7.68 -10.31 14.20
C THR A 191 8.56 -9.88 15.38
N VAL A 192 8.34 -10.47 16.55
CA VAL A 192 9.14 -10.17 17.75
C VAL A 192 10.62 -10.56 17.53
N ILE A 193 10.88 -11.73 16.95
CA ILE A 193 12.25 -12.16 16.60
C ILE A 193 12.90 -11.15 15.64
N GLY A 194 12.20 -10.70 14.60
CA GLY A 194 12.68 -9.67 13.68
C GLY A 194 13.07 -8.37 14.42
N SER A 195 12.22 -7.91 15.33
CA SER A 195 12.46 -6.70 16.13
C SER A 195 13.62 -6.87 17.11
N LEU A 196 13.81 -8.06 17.69
CA LEU A 196 14.97 -8.40 18.51
C LEU A 196 16.27 -8.41 17.68
N ILE A 197 16.21 -8.87 16.42
CA ILE A 197 17.36 -8.78 15.50
C ILE A 197 17.71 -7.30 15.26
N TYR A 198 16.71 -6.41 15.05
CA TYR A 198 16.98 -4.98 14.93
C TYR A 198 17.67 -4.42 16.18
N ALA A 199 17.19 -4.78 17.38
CA ALA A 199 17.81 -4.37 18.64
C ALA A 199 19.27 -4.86 18.75
N ALA A 200 19.53 -6.13 18.39
CA ALA A 200 20.88 -6.70 18.38
C ALA A 200 21.80 -5.98 17.37
N VAL A 201 21.31 -5.67 16.17
CA VAL A 201 22.06 -4.92 15.15
C VAL A 201 22.39 -3.50 15.64
N VAL A 202 21.41 -2.79 16.24
CA VAL A 202 21.65 -1.45 16.82
C VAL A 202 22.72 -1.54 17.89
N ARG A 203 22.60 -2.48 18.83
CA ARG A 203 23.59 -2.65 19.92
C ARG A 203 24.99 -2.97 19.39
N ARG A 204 25.10 -3.78 18.31
CA ARG A 204 26.39 -4.13 17.71
C ARG A 204 27.03 -2.97 16.94
N LEU A 205 26.22 -2.19 16.21
CA LEU A 205 26.72 -1.08 15.39
C LEU A 205 27.02 0.18 16.21
N TYR A 206 26.32 0.36 17.35
CA TYR A 206 26.39 1.55 18.18
C TYR A 206 26.58 1.17 19.67
N PRO A 207 27.73 0.56 20.06
CA PRO A 207 27.96 0.05 21.43
C PRO A 207 28.00 1.16 22.48
N GLY A 208 28.27 2.40 22.08
CA GLY A 208 28.22 3.58 22.96
C GLY A 208 26.83 4.04 23.36
N LEU A 209 25.79 3.49 22.75
CA LEU A 209 24.40 3.85 23.02
C LEU A 209 23.97 3.34 24.40
N ARG A 210 23.79 4.25 25.36
CA ARG A 210 23.39 3.90 26.71
C ARG A 210 21.92 4.17 26.93
N LEU A 211 21.13 3.11 27.05
CA LEU A 211 19.70 3.19 27.41
C LEU A 211 19.61 3.30 28.94
N ARG A 212 19.07 4.39 29.44
CA ARG A 212 18.91 4.64 30.86
C ARG A 212 17.53 5.17 31.18
N TRP A 213 16.86 4.60 32.15
CA TRP A 213 15.56 5.11 32.63
C TRP A 213 15.66 6.58 33.10
N ALA A 214 16.78 6.95 33.71
CA ALA A 214 17.07 8.32 34.15
C ALA A 214 17.19 9.32 32.96
N SER A 215 17.32 8.83 31.73
CA SER A 215 17.41 9.68 30.54
C SER A 215 16.05 9.97 29.90
N VAL A 216 14.96 9.48 30.52
CA VAL A 216 13.59 9.80 30.05
C VAL A 216 13.29 11.27 30.33
N ASP A 217 12.96 12.02 29.29
CA ASP A 217 12.80 13.46 29.35
C ASP A 217 11.43 13.89 28.83
N ARG A 218 10.70 14.65 29.67
CA ARG A 218 9.38 15.18 29.32
C ARG A 218 9.45 16.19 28.16
N ALA A 219 10.52 16.97 28.05
CA ALA A 219 10.72 17.91 26.96
C ALA A 219 10.92 17.14 25.64
N MET A 220 11.73 16.07 25.66
CA MET A 220 11.92 15.18 24.52
C MET A 220 10.60 14.51 24.11
N PHE A 221 9.81 14.00 25.07
CA PHE A 221 8.48 13.45 24.77
C PHE A 221 7.58 14.47 24.04
N ARG A 222 7.54 15.72 24.53
CA ARG A 222 6.73 16.78 23.90
C ARG A 222 7.19 17.09 22.47
N GLN A 223 8.51 17.05 22.22
CA GLN A 223 9.06 17.23 20.87
C GLN A 223 8.69 16.07 19.93
N LEU A 224 8.80 14.82 20.42
CA LEU A 224 8.42 13.63 19.66
C LEU A 224 6.92 13.64 19.32
N ALA A 225 6.06 13.89 20.29
CA ALA A 225 4.61 13.94 20.10
C ALA A 225 4.18 15.09 19.19
N GLY A 226 4.77 16.27 19.32
CA GLY A 226 4.42 17.44 18.52
C GLY A 226 4.68 17.25 17.03
N PHE A 227 5.78 16.58 16.67
CA PHE A 227 6.08 16.27 15.27
C PHE A 227 5.20 15.14 14.71
N GLY A 228 4.80 14.18 15.56
CA GLY A 228 4.05 12.99 15.15
C GLY A 228 2.59 13.29 14.74
N LEU A 229 1.97 14.37 15.24
CA LEU A 229 0.54 14.61 15.07
C LEU A 229 0.07 14.72 13.62
N ILE A 230 0.89 15.31 12.74
CA ILE A 230 0.57 15.39 11.31
C ILE A 230 0.66 14.00 10.65
N ALA A 231 1.68 13.23 10.99
CA ALA A 231 1.84 11.86 10.50
C ALA A 231 0.71 10.94 11.00
N PHE A 232 0.24 11.16 12.23
CA PHE A 232 -0.92 10.49 12.80
C PHE A 232 -2.21 10.79 12.00
N ALA A 233 -2.49 12.06 11.69
CA ALA A 233 -3.64 12.43 10.88
C ALA A 233 -3.63 11.77 9.48
N ILE A 234 -2.45 11.70 8.85
CA ILE A 234 -2.26 10.98 7.59
C ILE A 234 -2.51 9.48 7.76
N GLY A 235 -2.05 8.90 8.87
CA GLY A 235 -2.28 7.49 9.22
C GLY A 235 -3.76 7.17 9.39
N ILE A 236 -4.52 8.00 10.11
CA ILE A 236 -5.98 7.87 10.25
C ILE A 236 -6.65 7.90 8.87
N ALA A 237 -6.31 8.89 8.05
CA ALA A 237 -6.87 9.03 6.72
C ALA A 237 -6.63 7.77 5.85
N ALA A 238 -5.42 7.21 5.89
CA ALA A 238 -5.07 6.00 5.16
C ALA A 238 -5.84 4.77 5.66
N MET A 239 -6.01 4.62 6.98
CA MET A 239 -6.77 3.51 7.54
C MET A 239 -8.26 3.56 7.23
N LEU A 240 -8.88 4.74 7.38
CA LEU A 240 -10.28 4.93 7.00
C LEU A 240 -10.52 4.65 5.52
N ARG A 241 -9.54 4.98 4.68
CA ARG A 241 -9.64 4.81 3.24
C ARG A 241 -9.50 3.36 2.79
N PHE A 242 -8.62 2.56 3.43
CA PHE A 242 -8.22 1.25 2.90
C PHE A 242 -8.50 0.06 3.81
N GLN A 243 -8.84 0.28 5.07
CA GLN A 243 -8.99 -0.82 6.04
C GLN A 243 -10.35 -0.83 6.76
N ALA A 244 -11.17 0.21 6.63
CA ALA A 244 -12.48 0.27 7.28
C ALA A 244 -13.46 -0.80 6.76
N ASP A 245 -13.35 -1.16 5.50
CA ASP A 245 -14.28 -2.05 4.80
C ASP A 245 -14.41 -3.41 5.47
N ALA A 246 -13.30 -4.04 5.85
CA ALA A 246 -13.32 -5.34 6.50
C ALA A 246 -14.04 -5.33 7.86
N LEU A 247 -13.92 -4.22 8.62
CA LEU A 247 -14.62 -4.06 9.89
C LEU A 247 -16.12 -3.83 9.68
N VAL A 248 -16.49 -3.00 8.70
CA VAL A 248 -17.90 -2.77 8.35
C VAL A 248 -18.56 -4.08 7.91
N ILE A 249 -17.90 -4.86 7.04
CA ILE A 249 -18.44 -6.15 6.59
C ILE A 249 -18.54 -7.14 7.74
N GLY A 250 -17.53 -7.22 8.60
CA GLY A 250 -17.53 -8.12 9.75
C GLY A 250 -18.57 -7.77 10.81
N ALA A 251 -18.87 -6.48 10.98
CA ALA A 251 -19.88 -6.01 11.93
C ALA A 251 -21.33 -6.13 11.40
N PHE A 252 -21.56 -5.88 10.11
CA PHE A 252 -22.90 -5.79 9.55
C PHE A 252 -23.36 -7.02 8.75
N LEU A 253 -22.43 -7.84 8.26
CA LEU A 253 -22.76 -9.01 7.43
C LEU A 253 -22.29 -10.30 8.11
N SER A 254 -21.08 -10.74 7.82
CA SER A 254 -20.51 -11.95 8.41
C SER A 254 -18.99 -12.02 8.21
N VAL A 255 -18.34 -12.85 9.02
CA VAL A 255 -16.90 -13.16 8.88
C VAL A 255 -16.58 -13.81 7.53
N GLN A 256 -17.47 -14.68 7.02
CA GLN A 256 -17.32 -15.29 5.71
C GLN A 256 -17.34 -14.24 4.59
N ALA A 257 -18.22 -13.25 4.68
CA ALA A 257 -18.27 -12.14 3.71
C ALA A 257 -16.94 -11.37 3.68
N VAL A 258 -16.25 -11.22 4.82
CA VAL A 258 -14.90 -10.61 4.86
C VAL A 258 -13.90 -11.41 4.04
N ALA A 259 -13.96 -12.74 4.06
CA ALA A 259 -13.07 -13.57 3.24
C ALA A 259 -13.26 -13.29 1.75
N TYR A 260 -14.50 -13.27 1.28
CA TYR A 260 -14.83 -12.99 -0.13
C TYR A 260 -14.40 -11.57 -0.55
N TYR A 261 -14.71 -10.58 0.27
CA TYR A 261 -14.29 -9.20 0.01
C TYR A 261 -12.77 -9.04 -0.03
N SER A 262 -12.06 -9.70 0.89
CA SER A 262 -10.61 -9.63 0.96
C SER A 262 -9.89 -10.23 -0.24
N ILE A 263 -10.47 -11.23 -0.91
CA ILE A 263 -9.95 -11.80 -2.17
C ILE A 263 -9.99 -10.73 -3.26
N ALA A 264 -11.11 -10.04 -3.42
CA ALA A 264 -11.26 -8.95 -4.38
C ALA A 264 -10.30 -7.79 -4.08
N SER A 265 -10.27 -7.31 -2.85
CA SER A 265 -9.41 -6.20 -2.45
C SER A 265 -7.92 -6.51 -2.57
N LYS A 266 -7.47 -7.74 -2.30
CA LYS A 266 -6.07 -8.15 -2.48
C LYS A 266 -5.62 -8.07 -3.93
N LEU A 267 -6.45 -8.47 -4.89
CA LEU A 267 -6.11 -8.31 -6.31
C LEU A 267 -5.95 -6.84 -6.70
N VAL A 268 -6.80 -5.97 -6.18
CA VAL A 268 -6.66 -4.51 -6.36
C VAL A 268 -5.38 -3.99 -5.72
N PHE A 269 -5.01 -4.48 -4.51
CA PHE A 269 -3.76 -4.10 -3.86
C PHE A 269 -2.53 -4.53 -4.64
N TYR A 270 -2.51 -5.72 -5.26
CA TYR A 270 -1.38 -6.14 -6.09
C TYR A 270 -1.18 -5.22 -7.31
N VAL A 271 -2.26 -4.81 -7.98
CA VAL A 271 -2.18 -3.80 -9.05
C VAL A 271 -1.66 -2.46 -8.50
N THR A 272 -2.15 -2.06 -7.33
CA THR A 272 -1.76 -0.81 -6.66
C THR A 272 -0.27 -0.79 -6.33
N ASP A 273 0.26 -1.86 -5.76
CA ASP A 273 1.66 -1.96 -5.35
C ASP A 273 2.63 -1.80 -6.53
N VAL A 274 2.31 -2.42 -7.68
CA VAL A 274 3.12 -2.31 -8.89
C VAL A 274 3.23 -0.86 -9.36
N VAL A 275 2.10 -0.15 -9.46
CA VAL A 275 2.07 1.23 -9.96
C VAL A 275 2.68 2.21 -8.95
N GLN A 276 2.38 2.04 -7.66
CA GLN A 276 2.92 2.91 -6.60
C GLN A 276 4.43 2.78 -6.46
N ALA A 277 4.98 1.58 -6.62
CA ALA A 277 6.43 1.37 -6.59
C ALA A 277 7.16 2.22 -7.65
N MET A 278 6.58 2.36 -8.86
CA MET A 278 7.13 3.22 -9.90
C MET A 278 6.98 4.72 -9.54
N ALA A 279 5.82 5.11 -9.01
CA ALA A 279 5.54 6.52 -8.73
C ALA A 279 6.48 7.14 -7.68
N TRP A 280 6.99 6.35 -6.73
CA TRP A 280 7.95 6.82 -5.72
C TRP A 280 9.26 7.35 -6.30
N VAL A 281 9.68 6.91 -7.47
CA VAL A 281 10.91 7.35 -8.16
C VAL A 281 10.85 8.85 -8.50
N PHE A 282 9.65 9.43 -8.68
CA PHE A 282 9.49 10.84 -9.04
C PHE A 282 9.58 11.81 -7.85
N THR A 283 9.48 11.33 -6.61
CA THR A 283 9.49 12.24 -5.43
C THR A 283 10.75 13.10 -5.33
N PRO A 284 11.99 12.57 -5.48
CA PRO A 284 13.19 13.40 -5.45
C PRO A 284 13.26 14.41 -6.61
N LEU A 285 12.74 14.04 -7.79
CA LEU A 285 12.68 14.95 -8.94
C LEU A 285 11.77 16.14 -8.64
N PHE A 286 10.60 15.91 -8.06
CA PHE A 286 9.68 16.99 -7.68
C PHE A 286 10.29 17.91 -6.63
N SER A 287 10.96 17.39 -5.60
CA SER A 287 11.65 18.20 -4.60
C SER A 287 12.77 19.06 -5.22
N HIS A 288 13.52 18.50 -6.16
CA HIS A 288 14.59 19.24 -6.85
C HIS A 288 14.04 20.39 -7.73
N LEU A 289 12.94 20.14 -8.46
CA LEU A 289 12.31 21.15 -9.31
C LEU A 289 11.60 22.23 -8.49
N ASP A 290 11.00 21.87 -7.35
CA ASP A 290 10.40 22.83 -6.42
C ASP A 290 11.43 23.77 -5.82
N ALA A 291 12.60 23.26 -5.42
CA ALA A 291 13.72 24.06 -4.94
C ALA A 291 14.20 25.10 -5.97
N LYS A 292 14.07 24.79 -7.27
CA LYS A 292 14.36 25.73 -8.38
C LYS A 292 13.22 26.70 -8.68
N ARG A 293 12.05 26.54 -8.05
CA ARG A 293 10.82 27.32 -8.29
C ARG A 293 10.34 27.29 -9.74
N ASP A 294 10.65 26.21 -10.48
CA ASP A 294 10.28 26.06 -11.88
C ASP A 294 8.93 25.32 -12.01
N LEU A 295 7.84 26.08 -11.85
CA LEU A 295 6.48 25.54 -11.93
C LEU A 295 6.17 24.92 -13.30
N ARG A 296 6.80 25.41 -14.39
CA ARG A 296 6.60 24.87 -15.73
C ARG A 296 7.20 23.47 -15.86
N GLN A 297 8.42 23.28 -15.41
CA GLN A 297 9.07 21.96 -15.41
C GLN A 297 8.38 21.01 -14.43
N LEU A 298 7.92 21.51 -13.27
CA LEU A 298 7.09 20.71 -12.34
C LEU A 298 5.81 20.21 -13.01
N GLY A 299 5.10 21.05 -13.76
CA GLY A 299 3.91 20.68 -14.51
C GLY A 299 4.17 19.60 -15.56
N HIS A 300 5.23 19.77 -16.37
CA HIS A 300 5.64 18.76 -17.35
C HIS A 300 6.05 17.43 -16.70
N ALA A 301 6.79 17.49 -15.59
CA ALA A 301 7.22 16.30 -14.85
C ALA A 301 6.02 15.56 -14.24
N LEU A 302 5.02 16.30 -13.70
CA LEU A 302 3.79 15.73 -13.17
C LEU A 302 2.98 14.99 -14.24
N ILE A 303 2.72 15.67 -15.39
CA ILE A 303 1.99 15.06 -16.51
C ILE A 303 2.71 13.77 -16.96
N LYS A 304 4.03 13.81 -17.06
CA LYS A 304 4.86 12.66 -17.46
C LYS A 304 4.77 11.51 -16.46
N ALA A 305 4.90 11.81 -15.14
CA ALA A 305 4.81 10.83 -14.09
C ALA A 305 3.43 10.16 -14.05
N ASN A 306 2.35 10.95 -14.11
CA ASN A 306 0.99 10.44 -14.10
C ASN A 306 0.66 9.66 -15.39
N ARG A 307 1.12 10.13 -16.55
CA ARG A 307 0.95 9.41 -17.81
C ARG A 307 1.63 8.04 -17.80
N TYR A 308 2.86 7.93 -17.28
CA TYR A 308 3.53 6.64 -17.13
C TYR A 308 2.80 5.73 -16.14
N SER A 309 2.30 6.29 -15.03
CA SER A 309 1.47 5.55 -14.09
C SER A 309 0.20 5.01 -14.77
N SER A 310 -0.45 5.80 -15.59
CA SER A 310 -1.67 5.42 -16.35
C SER A 310 -1.38 4.35 -17.40
N LEU A 311 -0.26 4.46 -18.13
CA LEU A 311 0.16 3.47 -19.14
C LEU A 311 0.49 2.09 -18.54
N ILE A 312 0.61 1.99 -17.22
CA ILE A 312 0.74 0.73 -16.50
C ILE A 312 -0.58 0.36 -15.82
N ALA A 313 -1.25 1.34 -15.17
CA ALA A 313 -2.45 1.09 -14.40
C ALA A 313 -3.63 0.59 -15.26
N PHE A 314 -3.91 1.23 -16.40
CA PHE A 314 -5.05 0.86 -17.24
C PHE A 314 -4.89 -0.52 -17.90
N PRO A 315 -3.74 -0.91 -18.48
CA PRO A 315 -3.56 -2.26 -19.00
C PRO A 315 -3.66 -3.35 -17.94
N LEU A 316 -3.06 -3.14 -16.75
CA LEU A 316 -3.20 -4.07 -15.63
C LEU A 316 -4.65 -4.16 -15.16
N THR A 317 -5.37 -3.03 -15.14
CA THR A 317 -6.80 -3.01 -14.83
C THR A 317 -7.61 -3.76 -15.88
N ALA A 318 -7.32 -3.56 -17.17
CA ALA A 318 -7.98 -4.28 -18.26
C ALA A 318 -7.76 -5.79 -18.14
N PHE A 319 -6.52 -6.23 -17.86
CA PHE A 319 -6.21 -7.63 -17.63
C PHE A 319 -7.03 -8.20 -16.45
N VAL A 320 -6.96 -7.55 -15.27
CA VAL A 320 -7.68 -8.04 -14.07
C VAL A 320 -9.20 -7.95 -14.24
N ALA A 321 -9.70 -6.98 -15.00
CA ALA A 321 -11.14 -6.87 -15.29
C ALA A 321 -11.61 -7.98 -16.22
N VAL A 322 -10.86 -8.34 -17.24
CA VAL A 322 -11.25 -9.38 -18.20
C VAL A 322 -11.00 -10.77 -17.65
N ALA A 323 -9.77 -11.05 -17.23
CA ALA A 323 -9.37 -12.35 -16.72
C ALA A 323 -9.80 -12.60 -15.25
N GLY A 324 -10.50 -11.63 -14.61
CA GLY A 324 -10.85 -11.69 -13.19
C GLY A 324 -11.57 -12.96 -12.74
N PRO A 325 -12.61 -13.42 -13.44
CA PRO A 325 -13.30 -14.66 -13.09
C PRO A 325 -12.35 -15.87 -13.14
N SER A 326 -11.61 -16.03 -14.24
CA SER A 326 -10.63 -17.10 -14.43
C SER A 326 -9.48 -16.99 -13.42
N LEU A 327 -8.98 -15.77 -13.18
CA LEU A 327 -7.95 -15.50 -12.19
C LEU A 327 -8.38 -15.89 -10.77
N ILE A 328 -9.57 -15.52 -10.34
CA ILE A 328 -10.10 -15.90 -9.01
C ILE A 328 -10.29 -17.42 -8.94
N ALA A 329 -10.86 -18.03 -9.99
CA ALA A 329 -11.11 -19.47 -10.02
C ALA A 329 -9.80 -20.29 -9.91
N VAL A 330 -8.75 -19.90 -10.65
CA VAL A 330 -7.44 -20.54 -10.63
C VAL A 330 -6.69 -20.26 -9.32
N TRP A 331 -6.76 -19.03 -8.83
CA TRP A 331 -5.99 -18.60 -7.65
C TRP A 331 -6.53 -19.20 -6.35
N VAL A 332 -7.81 -19.03 -6.07
CA VAL A 332 -8.42 -19.42 -4.78
C VAL A 332 -9.54 -20.44 -4.90
N GLY A 333 -10.05 -20.67 -6.10
CA GLY A 333 -11.07 -21.67 -6.39
C GLY A 333 -12.37 -21.08 -6.95
N PRO A 334 -13.13 -21.90 -7.72
CA PRO A 334 -14.31 -21.42 -8.48
C PRO A 334 -15.42 -20.84 -7.60
N ARG A 335 -15.58 -21.30 -6.36
CA ARG A 335 -16.60 -20.77 -5.42
C ARG A 335 -16.42 -19.29 -5.08
N TYR A 336 -15.20 -18.77 -5.18
CA TYR A 336 -14.89 -17.36 -4.89
C TYR A 336 -15.07 -16.43 -6.09
N VAL A 337 -15.49 -16.92 -7.24
CA VAL A 337 -15.81 -16.08 -8.40
C VAL A 337 -16.95 -15.10 -8.09
N SER A 338 -17.79 -15.41 -7.09
CA SER A 338 -18.78 -14.47 -6.56
C SER A 338 -18.19 -13.16 -5.98
N SER A 339 -16.88 -13.10 -5.72
CA SER A 339 -16.17 -11.87 -5.35
C SER A 339 -15.88 -10.95 -6.55
N TYR A 340 -16.07 -11.41 -7.78
CA TYR A 340 -15.73 -10.66 -8.99
C TYR A 340 -16.49 -9.33 -9.15
N PRO A 341 -17.80 -9.22 -8.88
CA PRO A 341 -18.47 -7.93 -8.90
C PRO A 341 -17.87 -6.90 -7.92
N VAL A 342 -17.48 -7.35 -6.72
CA VAL A 342 -16.76 -6.51 -5.74
C VAL A 342 -15.41 -6.08 -6.29
N LEU A 343 -14.67 -7.01 -6.92
CA LEU A 343 -13.41 -6.71 -7.59
C LEU A 343 -13.56 -5.59 -8.62
N LEU A 344 -14.54 -5.66 -9.51
CA LEU A 344 -14.76 -4.63 -10.54
C LEU A 344 -15.08 -3.27 -9.94
N VAL A 345 -15.96 -3.22 -8.94
CA VAL A 345 -16.35 -1.98 -8.26
C VAL A 345 -15.16 -1.31 -7.59
N LEU A 346 -14.23 -2.07 -7.02
CA LEU A 346 -13.01 -1.53 -6.41
C LEU A 346 -11.93 -1.20 -7.44
N LEU A 347 -11.80 -2.01 -8.47
CA LEU A 347 -10.70 -1.93 -9.45
C LEU A 347 -10.79 -0.67 -10.34
N LEU A 348 -11.98 -0.36 -10.83
CA LEU A 348 -12.16 0.77 -11.76
C LEU A 348 -11.78 2.13 -11.14
N PRO A 349 -12.28 2.54 -9.96
CA PRO A 349 -11.84 3.78 -9.34
C PRO A 349 -10.38 3.72 -8.87
N SER A 350 -9.87 2.53 -8.52
CA SER A 350 -8.44 2.36 -8.21
C SER A 350 -7.56 2.65 -9.42
N ALA A 351 -7.98 2.30 -10.64
CA ALA A 351 -7.25 2.67 -11.86
C ALA A 351 -7.16 4.19 -12.04
N LEU A 352 -8.25 4.92 -11.76
CA LEU A 352 -8.26 6.38 -11.80
C LEU A 352 -7.33 6.99 -10.74
N TYR A 353 -7.34 6.43 -9.53
CA TYR A 353 -6.42 6.81 -8.47
C TYR A 353 -4.97 6.56 -8.84
N LEU A 354 -4.66 5.40 -9.43
CA LEU A 354 -3.32 5.03 -9.85
C LEU A 354 -2.82 5.87 -11.03
N ALA A 355 -3.72 6.31 -11.90
CA ALA A 355 -3.40 7.29 -12.95
C ALA A 355 -2.90 8.63 -12.36
N GLN A 356 -3.27 8.96 -11.12
CA GLN A 356 -2.84 10.13 -10.37
C GLN A 356 -1.67 9.84 -9.42
N ALA A 357 -0.99 8.69 -9.49
CA ALA A 357 -0.01 8.27 -8.50
C ALA A 357 1.16 9.25 -8.30
N GLY A 358 1.52 10.03 -9.32
CA GLY A 358 2.52 11.11 -9.22
C GLY A 358 2.05 12.34 -8.46
N SER A 359 0.73 12.62 -8.40
CA SER A 359 0.20 13.83 -7.76
C SER A 359 0.43 13.86 -6.24
N PRO A 360 0.18 12.80 -5.47
CA PRO A 360 0.61 12.74 -4.07
C PRO A 360 2.12 12.92 -3.89
N LYS A 361 2.94 12.33 -4.78
CA LYS A 361 4.41 12.43 -4.71
C LYS A 361 4.89 13.85 -4.98
N LEU A 362 4.23 14.58 -5.88
CA LEU A 362 4.46 16.01 -6.09
C LEU A 362 4.19 16.79 -4.80
N LEU A 363 3.03 16.57 -4.16
CA LEU A 363 2.65 17.30 -2.95
C LEU A 363 3.59 16.97 -1.77
N TYR A 364 4.08 15.74 -1.68
CA TYR A 364 5.15 15.40 -0.73
C TYR A 364 6.45 16.13 -1.06
N GLY A 365 6.86 16.16 -2.34
CA GLY A 365 8.07 16.84 -2.80
C GLY A 365 8.04 18.34 -2.55
N MET A 366 6.87 18.98 -2.66
CA MET A 366 6.63 20.42 -2.39
C MET A 366 6.34 20.72 -0.91
N ALA A 367 6.51 19.78 0.01
CA ALA A 367 6.17 19.90 1.44
C ALA A 367 4.69 20.31 1.71
N ARG A 368 3.77 20.03 0.77
CA ARG A 368 2.32 20.28 0.87
C ARG A 368 1.52 19.05 1.34
N HIS A 369 2.14 18.18 2.12
CA HIS A 369 1.55 16.94 2.62
C HIS A 369 0.31 17.15 3.52
N SER A 370 0.18 18.31 4.17
CA SER A 370 -1.00 18.64 4.98
C SER A 370 -2.28 18.72 4.14
N VAL A 371 -2.21 19.30 2.93
CA VAL A 371 -3.37 19.36 2.01
C VAL A 371 -3.79 17.94 1.60
N LEU A 372 -2.82 17.08 1.29
CA LEU A 372 -3.08 15.69 0.95
C LEU A 372 -3.73 14.93 2.12
N ALA A 373 -3.27 15.19 3.35
CA ALA A 373 -3.86 14.61 4.56
C ALA A 373 -5.35 14.96 4.69
N TRP A 374 -5.72 16.25 4.46
CA TRP A 374 -7.11 16.66 4.51
C TRP A 374 -7.95 16.06 3.40
N ILE A 375 -7.46 16.02 2.16
CA ILE A 375 -8.16 15.39 1.03
C ILE A 375 -8.45 13.92 1.34
N PHE A 376 -7.46 13.17 1.80
CA PHE A 376 -7.61 11.75 2.11
C PHE A 376 -8.44 11.49 3.38
N LEU A 377 -8.41 12.39 4.36
CA LEU A 377 -9.26 12.30 5.54
C LEU A 377 -10.75 12.45 5.18
N VAL A 378 -11.08 13.47 4.37
CA VAL A 378 -12.44 13.68 3.89
C VAL A 378 -12.90 12.49 3.03
N GLU A 379 -12.03 11.98 2.15
CA GLU A 379 -12.32 10.79 1.36
C GLU A 379 -12.58 9.56 2.26
N GLY A 380 -11.73 9.32 3.27
CA GLY A 380 -11.87 8.20 4.19
C GLY A 380 -13.13 8.29 5.06
N LEU A 381 -13.49 9.49 5.53
CA LEU A 381 -14.75 9.73 6.26
C LEU A 381 -15.97 9.52 5.37
N ALA A 382 -15.92 10.00 4.12
CA ALA A 382 -16.98 9.77 3.15
C ALA A 382 -17.11 8.28 2.79
N ASN A 383 -16.00 7.57 2.63
CA ASN A 383 -15.98 6.11 2.46
C ASN A 383 -16.70 5.43 3.63
N LEU A 384 -16.27 5.69 4.86
CA LEU A 384 -16.89 5.06 6.04
C LEU A 384 -18.40 5.36 6.11
N ALA A 385 -18.79 6.63 5.94
CA ALA A 385 -20.19 7.02 5.99
C ALA A 385 -21.05 6.33 4.93
N LEU A 386 -20.57 6.32 3.67
CA LEU A 386 -21.28 5.65 2.57
C LEU A 386 -21.31 4.13 2.76
N SER A 387 -20.21 3.51 3.21
CA SER A 387 -20.15 2.08 3.49
C SER A 387 -21.15 1.67 4.56
N LEU A 388 -21.28 2.44 5.67
CA LEU A 388 -22.24 2.19 6.74
C LEU A 388 -23.71 2.31 6.27
N VAL A 389 -23.98 3.19 5.32
CA VAL A 389 -25.31 3.35 4.73
C VAL A 389 -25.59 2.25 3.72
N LEU A 390 -24.70 2.07 2.74
CA LEU A 390 -24.91 1.19 1.59
C LEU A 390 -24.81 -0.30 1.93
N VAL A 391 -24.09 -0.69 2.98
CA VAL A 391 -24.00 -2.10 3.43
C VAL A 391 -25.37 -2.71 3.71
N ARG A 392 -26.32 -1.90 4.19
CA ARG A 392 -27.67 -2.36 4.57
C ARG A 392 -28.52 -2.75 3.36
N TRP A 393 -28.28 -2.16 2.20
CA TRP A 393 -29.08 -2.38 0.98
C TRP A 393 -28.36 -3.26 -0.05
N TYR A 394 -27.04 -3.14 -0.15
CA TYR A 394 -26.26 -3.80 -1.20
C TYR A 394 -25.19 -4.78 -0.65
N GLY A 395 -25.17 -5.02 0.67
CA GLY A 395 -24.21 -5.94 1.29
C GLY A 395 -22.75 -5.55 0.98
N MET A 396 -21.93 -6.53 0.59
CA MET A 396 -20.52 -6.32 0.23
C MET A 396 -20.32 -5.32 -0.92
N LEU A 397 -21.22 -5.32 -1.91
CA LEU A 397 -21.18 -4.34 -3.01
C LEU A 397 -21.42 -2.92 -2.51
N GLY A 398 -22.27 -2.76 -1.48
CA GLY A 398 -22.50 -1.47 -0.84
C GLY A 398 -21.24 -0.91 -0.20
N VAL A 399 -20.47 -1.75 0.50
CA VAL A 399 -19.17 -1.35 1.05
C VAL A 399 -18.17 -1.00 -0.03
N ALA A 400 -18.10 -1.81 -1.08
CA ALA A 400 -17.24 -1.51 -2.24
C ALA A 400 -17.60 -0.19 -2.93
N LEU A 401 -18.90 0.13 -3.08
CA LEU A 401 -19.37 1.41 -3.61
C LEU A 401 -19.03 2.57 -2.67
N GLY A 402 -19.11 2.33 -1.34
CA GLY A 402 -18.70 3.31 -0.33
C GLY A 402 -17.24 3.73 -0.49
N THR A 403 -16.36 2.82 -0.85
CA THR A 403 -14.95 3.08 -1.16
C THR A 403 -14.78 3.67 -2.56
N ALA A 404 -15.48 3.13 -3.55
CA ALA A 404 -15.32 3.46 -4.96
C ALA A 404 -15.73 4.91 -5.29
N ILE A 405 -16.87 5.37 -4.77
CA ILE A 405 -17.42 6.69 -5.10
C ILE A 405 -16.53 7.82 -4.62
N PRO A 406 -16.13 7.92 -3.33
CA PRO A 406 -15.23 8.97 -2.87
C PRO A 406 -13.86 8.94 -3.57
N MET A 407 -13.30 7.74 -3.79
CA MET A 407 -12.04 7.56 -4.51
C MET A 407 -12.12 8.08 -5.95
N ALA A 408 -13.21 7.79 -6.68
CA ALA A 408 -13.42 8.29 -8.03
C ALA A 408 -13.54 9.82 -8.05
N VAL A 409 -14.33 10.39 -7.11
CA VAL A 409 -14.48 11.85 -6.98
C VAL A 409 -13.14 12.52 -6.68
N THR A 410 -12.37 11.98 -5.75
CA THR A 410 -11.04 12.51 -5.41
C THR A 410 -10.10 12.44 -6.59
N SER A 411 -10.09 11.32 -7.32
CA SER A 411 -9.13 11.06 -8.40
C SER A 411 -9.46 11.79 -9.71
N LEU A 412 -10.74 12.04 -10.00
CA LEU A 412 -11.15 12.73 -11.23
C LEU A 412 -11.31 14.24 -11.04
N PHE A 413 -11.67 14.70 -9.84
CA PHE A 413 -12.02 16.10 -9.64
C PHE A 413 -11.11 16.78 -8.61
N VAL A 414 -11.08 16.31 -7.36
CA VAL A 414 -10.44 17.06 -6.26
C VAL A 414 -8.94 17.22 -6.50
N LEU A 415 -8.24 16.11 -6.71
CA LEU A 415 -6.79 16.10 -6.87
C LEU A 415 -6.34 16.74 -8.18
N PRO A 416 -6.95 16.43 -9.36
CA PRO A 416 -6.63 17.11 -10.62
C PRO A 416 -6.87 18.62 -10.57
N ILE A 417 -8.02 19.08 -10.04
CA ILE A 417 -8.32 20.49 -9.94
C ILE A 417 -7.28 21.20 -9.06
N TYR A 418 -6.92 20.59 -7.93
CA TYR A 418 -5.94 21.16 -7.02
C TYR A 418 -4.55 21.29 -7.66
N VAL A 419 -4.02 20.21 -8.25
CA VAL A 419 -2.67 20.26 -8.85
C VAL A 419 -2.61 21.09 -10.11
N CYS A 420 -3.68 21.13 -10.91
CA CYS A 420 -3.76 21.99 -12.09
C CYS A 420 -3.78 23.48 -11.71
N ARG A 421 -4.53 23.87 -10.67
CA ARG A 421 -4.51 25.24 -10.16
C ARG A 421 -3.14 25.61 -9.58
N LEU A 422 -2.51 24.67 -8.83
CA LEU A 422 -1.20 24.87 -8.24
C LEU A 422 -0.09 25.14 -9.27
N LEU A 423 -0.15 24.45 -10.42
CA LEU A 423 0.87 24.47 -11.47
C LEU A 423 0.46 25.27 -12.71
N ASN A 424 -0.68 25.98 -12.66
CA ASN A 424 -1.26 26.74 -13.78
C ASN A 424 -1.47 25.88 -15.05
N LEU A 425 -1.92 24.62 -14.88
CA LEU A 425 -2.21 23.70 -15.98
C LEU A 425 -3.69 23.80 -16.41
N ARG A 426 -3.96 23.55 -17.69
CA ARG A 426 -5.32 23.42 -18.22
C ARG A 426 -5.90 22.06 -17.85
N LEU A 427 -6.95 22.05 -17.03
CA LEU A 427 -7.55 20.82 -16.49
C LEU A 427 -7.96 19.82 -17.58
N GLY A 428 -8.63 20.28 -18.66
CA GLY A 428 -9.07 19.40 -19.74
C GLY A 428 -7.91 18.72 -20.47
N ALA A 429 -6.83 19.47 -20.77
CA ALA A 429 -5.63 18.90 -21.39
C ALA A 429 -4.92 17.92 -20.45
N TYR A 430 -4.84 18.26 -19.16
CA TYR A 430 -4.28 17.37 -18.15
C TYR A 430 -5.05 16.06 -18.03
N LEU A 431 -6.38 16.11 -17.92
CA LEU A 431 -7.21 14.92 -17.83
C LEU A 431 -7.12 14.06 -19.08
N TRP A 432 -7.04 14.68 -20.26
CA TRP A 432 -6.83 13.96 -21.52
C TRP A 432 -5.48 13.25 -21.54
N ASP A 433 -4.40 13.95 -21.19
CA ASP A 433 -3.04 13.39 -21.20
C ASP A 433 -2.84 12.28 -20.19
N VAL A 434 -3.48 12.39 -19.03
CA VAL A 434 -3.29 11.48 -17.90
C VAL A 434 -4.29 10.33 -17.91
N HIS A 435 -5.55 10.58 -18.27
CA HIS A 435 -6.60 9.56 -18.25
C HIS A 435 -7.08 9.17 -19.65
N GLY A 436 -7.48 10.16 -20.47
CA GLY A 436 -8.16 9.89 -21.75
C GLY A 436 -7.29 9.11 -22.73
N TYR A 437 -6.12 9.64 -23.06
CA TYR A 437 -5.19 9.02 -24.00
C TYR A 437 -4.70 7.61 -23.56
N PRO A 438 -4.22 7.40 -22.32
CA PRO A 438 -3.81 6.06 -21.89
C PRO A 438 -4.96 5.05 -21.78
N LEU A 439 -6.17 5.52 -21.43
CA LEU A 439 -7.36 4.66 -21.41
C LEU A 439 -7.70 4.17 -22.82
N LEU A 440 -7.73 5.07 -23.81
CA LEU A 440 -7.99 4.71 -25.21
C LEU A 440 -6.96 3.71 -25.74
N LEU A 441 -5.68 3.85 -25.34
CA LEU A 441 -4.64 2.89 -25.70
C LEU A 441 -4.83 1.51 -25.06
N SER A 442 -5.53 1.42 -23.95
CA SER A 442 -5.77 0.15 -23.27
C SER A 442 -7.03 -0.57 -23.75
N LEU A 443 -7.89 0.08 -24.56
CA LEU A 443 -9.11 -0.54 -25.09
C LEU A 443 -8.84 -1.70 -26.06
N PRO A 444 -7.92 -1.59 -27.04
CA PRO A 444 -7.59 -2.71 -27.93
C PRO A 444 -7.04 -3.90 -27.15
N LEU A 445 -6.20 -3.65 -26.13
CA LEU A 445 -5.73 -4.70 -25.24
C LEU A 445 -6.90 -5.38 -24.51
N GLY A 446 -7.86 -4.62 -23.98
CA GLY A 446 -9.05 -5.20 -23.33
C GLY A 446 -9.85 -6.12 -24.26
N LEU A 447 -10.05 -5.71 -25.51
CA LEU A 447 -10.72 -6.52 -26.54
C LEU A 447 -9.90 -7.78 -26.90
N PHE A 448 -8.59 -7.63 -27.04
CA PHE A 448 -7.67 -8.74 -27.29
C PHE A 448 -7.72 -9.77 -26.15
N LEU A 449 -7.60 -9.31 -24.90
CA LEU A 449 -7.66 -10.18 -23.73
C LEU A 449 -9.01 -10.88 -23.62
N TRP A 450 -10.11 -10.19 -23.86
CA TRP A 450 -11.44 -10.80 -23.88
C TRP A 450 -11.55 -11.97 -24.89
N ARG A 451 -10.95 -11.83 -26.06
CA ARG A 451 -10.88 -12.91 -27.06
C ARG A 451 -9.96 -14.05 -26.62
N VAL A 452 -8.82 -13.72 -26.04
CA VAL A 452 -7.83 -14.69 -25.55
C VAL A 452 -8.41 -15.49 -24.37
N ASP A 453 -9.03 -14.82 -23.37
CA ASP A 453 -9.66 -15.49 -22.22
C ASP A 453 -10.77 -16.46 -22.68
N GLY A 454 -11.62 -16.02 -23.60
CA GLY A 454 -12.68 -16.85 -24.16
C GLY A 454 -12.18 -18.06 -24.98
N TRP A 455 -11.01 -17.93 -25.62
CA TRP A 455 -10.38 -19.02 -26.40
C TRP A 455 -9.56 -19.95 -25.51
N LEU A 456 -8.75 -19.41 -24.59
CA LEU A 456 -7.81 -20.16 -23.74
C LEU A 456 -8.53 -20.82 -22.57
N GLN A 457 -9.62 -20.21 -22.07
CA GLN A 457 -10.38 -20.64 -20.88
C GLN A 457 -9.46 -21.08 -19.74
N PRO A 458 -8.64 -20.19 -19.15
CA PRO A 458 -7.57 -20.56 -18.25
C PRO A 458 -8.09 -21.35 -17.05
N SER A 459 -7.68 -22.61 -16.94
CA SER A 459 -8.04 -23.52 -15.84
C SER A 459 -6.88 -23.77 -14.87
N ASP A 460 -5.67 -23.34 -15.22
CA ASP A 460 -4.47 -23.50 -14.41
C ASP A 460 -3.57 -22.26 -14.50
N TYR A 461 -2.53 -22.22 -13.63
CA TYR A 461 -1.56 -21.13 -13.60
C TYR A 461 -0.76 -20.98 -14.89
N ARG A 462 -0.54 -22.04 -15.67
CA ARG A 462 0.23 -22.00 -16.93
C ARG A 462 -0.54 -21.22 -17.98
N ALA A 463 -1.84 -21.54 -18.11
CA ALA A 463 -2.73 -20.83 -19.01
C ALA A 463 -2.89 -19.36 -18.63
N MET A 464 -3.01 -19.05 -17.31
CA MET A 464 -3.04 -17.66 -16.82
C MET A 464 -1.75 -16.88 -17.13
N VAL A 465 -0.59 -17.51 -16.95
CA VAL A 465 0.71 -16.89 -17.30
C VAL A 465 0.83 -16.70 -18.81
N ALA A 466 0.35 -17.65 -19.62
CA ALA A 466 0.33 -17.51 -21.07
C ALA A 466 -0.57 -16.36 -21.51
N GLU A 467 -1.77 -16.21 -20.93
CA GLU A 467 -2.67 -15.09 -21.19
C GLU A 467 -2.04 -13.75 -20.83
N LEU A 468 -1.43 -13.64 -19.65
CA LEU A 468 -0.71 -12.45 -19.21
C LEU A 468 0.46 -12.10 -20.17
N ALA A 469 1.23 -13.12 -20.58
CA ALA A 469 2.33 -12.94 -21.52
C ALA A 469 1.85 -12.47 -22.89
N LEU A 470 0.78 -13.07 -23.43
CA LEU A 470 0.16 -12.65 -24.68
C LEU A 470 -0.36 -11.21 -24.61
N GLY A 471 -1.02 -10.84 -23.51
CA GLY A 471 -1.46 -9.46 -23.26
C GLY A 471 -0.31 -8.47 -23.20
N ALA A 472 0.77 -8.83 -22.49
CA ALA A 472 1.97 -8.00 -22.39
C ALA A 472 2.69 -7.82 -23.73
N LEU A 473 2.79 -8.88 -24.53
CA LEU A 473 3.36 -8.83 -25.88
C LEU A 473 2.49 -7.95 -26.82
N PHE A 474 1.17 -8.12 -26.79
CA PHE A 474 0.25 -7.31 -27.58
C PHE A 474 0.38 -5.82 -27.23
N TYR A 475 0.32 -5.48 -25.94
CA TYR A 475 0.45 -4.09 -25.48
C TYR A 475 1.84 -3.51 -25.77
N GLY A 476 2.89 -4.29 -25.61
CA GLY A 476 4.25 -3.91 -25.99
C GLY A 476 4.36 -3.59 -27.47
N ALA A 477 3.79 -4.43 -28.34
CA ALA A 477 3.73 -4.20 -29.79
C ALA A 477 2.94 -2.93 -30.13
N GLU A 478 1.80 -2.69 -29.48
CA GLU A 478 0.99 -1.48 -29.63
C GLU A 478 1.80 -0.21 -29.29
N LEU A 479 2.52 -0.22 -28.16
CA LEU A 479 3.38 0.89 -27.76
C LEU A 479 4.52 1.13 -28.75
N LEU A 480 5.13 0.06 -29.30
CA LEU A 480 6.20 0.17 -30.30
C LEU A 480 5.68 0.77 -31.62
N VAL A 481 4.51 0.33 -32.09
CA VAL A 481 3.87 0.88 -33.30
C VAL A 481 3.57 2.37 -33.13
N LEU A 482 3.08 2.77 -31.94
CA LEU A 482 2.83 4.18 -31.64
C LEU A 482 4.11 5.02 -31.56
N ALA A 483 5.16 4.48 -30.98
CA ALA A 483 6.46 5.16 -30.92
C ALA A 483 7.01 5.39 -32.34
N TRP A 484 6.97 4.34 -33.17
CA TRP A 484 7.45 4.39 -34.55
C TRP A 484 6.61 5.33 -35.44
N SER A 485 5.28 5.33 -35.28
CA SER A 485 4.40 6.25 -36.04
C SER A 485 4.67 7.72 -35.68
N ARG A 486 4.97 8.01 -34.41
CA ARG A 486 5.34 9.37 -33.95
C ARG A 486 6.67 9.85 -34.52
N GLU A 487 7.67 8.99 -34.60
CA GLU A 487 8.96 9.32 -35.23
C GLU A 487 8.76 9.59 -36.73
N ARG A 488 8.04 8.74 -37.44
CA ARG A 488 7.74 8.98 -38.87
C ARG A 488 6.97 10.26 -39.14
N VAL A 489 6.00 10.60 -38.30
CA VAL A 489 5.28 11.88 -38.42
C VAL A 489 6.19 13.07 -38.17
N LYS A 490 7.12 12.96 -37.18
CA LYS A 490 8.12 14.01 -36.94
C LYS A 490 9.06 14.18 -38.13
N ASP A 491 9.59 13.07 -38.66
CA ASP A 491 10.52 13.10 -39.81
C ASP A 491 9.84 13.62 -41.08
N SER A 492 8.60 13.24 -41.29
CA SER A 492 7.78 13.74 -42.40
C SER A 492 7.48 15.23 -42.28
N LEU A 493 7.15 15.74 -41.09
CA LEU A 493 6.92 17.15 -40.81
C LEU A 493 8.20 17.98 -40.90
N SER A 494 9.32 17.48 -40.38
CA SER A 494 10.61 18.16 -40.51
C SER A 494 11.08 18.23 -41.95
N GLY A 495 10.91 17.14 -42.71
CA GLY A 495 11.21 17.11 -44.16
C GLY A 495 10.29 18.02 -44.98
N PHE A 496 9.03 18.14 -44.58
CA PHE A 496 8.08 19.08 -45.22
C PHE A 496 8.41 20.54 -44.92
N LEU A 497 8.74 20.87 -43.65
CA LEU A 497 9.17 22.20 -43.27
C LEU A 497 10.51 22.62 -43.88
N ALA A 498 11.44 21.68 -44.03
CA ALA A 498 12.73 21.93 -44.74
C ALA A 498 12.48 22.30 -46.20
N ARG A 499 11.58 21.57 -46.91
CA ARG A 499 11.22 21.88 -48.32
C ARG A 499 10.48 23.22 -48.46
N LEU A 500 9.68 23.65 -47.45
CA LEU A 500 9.05 24.96 -47.44
C LEU A 500 10.04 26.09 -47.25
N SER A 501 11.08 25.90 -46.38
CA SER A 501 12.13 26.89 -46.17
C SER A 501 13.02 27.06 -47.39
N GLU A 502 13.33 25.98 -48.11
CA GLU A 502 14.09 26.04 -49.36
C GLU A 502 13.36 26.79 -50.47
N ARG A 503 12.02 26.65 -50.54
CA ARG A 503 11.20 27.40 -51.51
C ARG A 503 11.00 28.89 -51.18
N SER A 504 11.19 29.29 -49.91
CA SER A 504 11.11 30.68 -49.48
C SER A 504 12.44 31.45 -49.71
N VAL A 505 13.56 30.75 -49.85
CA VAL A 505 14.89 31.34 -50.13
C VAL A 505 15.16 31.45 -51.65
N SER A 506 14.35 30.77 -52.47
CA SER A 506 14.50 30.79 -53.95
C SER A 506 13.57 31.80 -54.67
N ARG A 507 12.91 32.66 -53.92
CA ARG A 507 12.16 33.84 -54.41
C ARG A 507 12.77 35.12 -53.78
#